data_5c66d86673674fbc0b70ff8d7caccc25
#
_entry.id   5c66d86673674fbc0b70ff8d7caccc25
#
_cell.length_a   1.000
_cell.length_b   1.000
_cell.length_c   1.000
_cell.angle_alpha   90.00
_cell.angle_beta   90.00
_cell.angle_gamma   90.00
#
_symmetry.space_group_name_H-M   'P 1'
#
loop_
_entity.id
_entity.type
_entity.pdbx_description
1 polymer ?
#
loop_
_entity_poly.entity_id
_entity_poly.type
_entity_poly.pdbx_seq_one_letter_code
_entity_poly.pdbx_strand_id
1 'polypeptide(L)'
;SCPSALVTPGLINGHDHVTYDGNTPKPHTVKYDHRHEWRTGKVAGKPKISVPQTSGAEEWSELRHVVGGATAMFGSGYGTGLLRNLDQELIDIPAGYKAKYDTFPLDDTSGVMLTSGCSYPGITSWSSVSGFRAYVPHISEGINAAANNEFQCLSSTDGGGQDLVRENSGIIHGIGLKAAD
;
A
#
# COMPACT_ATOMS: atom_id res chain seq x y z
N SER A 1 3.75 -25.72 29.85
CA SER A 1 2.43 -25.13 30.02
C SER A 1 2.55 -23.76 30.70
N CYS A 2 1.75 -22.78 30.29
CA CYS A 2 1.70 -21.44 30.86
C CYS A 2 0.29 -21.26 31.47
N PRO A 3 0.03 -21.69 32.70
CA PRO A 3 -1.34 -21.79 33.23
C PRO A 3 -2.03 -20.45 33.44
N SER A 4 -1.29 -19.34 33.39
CA SER A 4 -1.83 -17.96 33.47
C SER A 4 -1.63 -17.16 32.17
N ALA A 5 -1.28 -17.80 31.07
CA ALA A 5 -1.12 -17.12 29.79
C ALA A 5 -2.47 -16.91 29.12
N LEU A 6 -2.63 -15.77 28.49
CA LEU A 6 -3.71 -15.47 27.56
C LEU A 6 -3.28 -15.88 26.15
N VAL A 7 -4.10 -16.70 25.49
CA VAL A 7 -3.90 -17.04 24.07
C VAL A 7 -4.78 -16.15 23.22
N THR A 8 -4.18 -15.41 22.30
CA THR A 8 -4.88 -14.55 21.34
C THR A 8 -4.57 -15.00 19.91
N PRO A 9 -5.41 -14.67 18.92
CA PRO A 9 -5.00 -14.73 17.53
C PRO A 9 -3.71 -13.92 17.32
N GLY A 10 -2.86 -14.34 16.37
CA GLY A 10 -1.70 -13.55 15.98
C GLY A 10 -2.11 -12.22 15.33
N LEU A 11 -1.23 -11.25 15.40
CA LEU A 11 -1.43 -9.95 14.78
C LEU A 11 -1.38 -10.06 13.25
N ILE A 12 -2.10 -9.17 12.57
CA ILE A 12 -2.04 -9.02 11.12
C ILE A 12 -1.34 -7.69 10.84
N ASN A 13 -0.21 -7.74 10.13
CA ASN A 13 0.40 -6.54 9.58
C ASN A 13 -0.38 -6.12 8.33
N GLY A 14 -1.14 -5.05 8.46
CA GLY A 14 -2.06 -4.56 7.43
C GLY A 14 -1.39 -3.88 6.25
N HIS A 15 -0.09 -3.61 6.31
CA HIS A 15 0.68 -3.04 5.21
C HIS A 15 2.18 -3.06 5.48
N ASP A 16 2.95 -3.55 4.53
CA ASP A 16 4.40 -3.42 4.53
C ASP A 16 4.97 -3.48 3.10
N HIS A 17 6.23 -3.03 2.96
CA HIS A 17 7.05 -3.16 1.77
C HIS A 17 8.33 -3.89 2.13
N VAL A 18 8.23 -5.15 2.48
CA VAL A 18 9.34 -5.97 3.03
C VAL A 18 10.57 -6.03 2.13
N THR A 19 10.41 -5.86 0.82
CA THR A 19 11.53 -5.79 -0.14
C THR A 19 12.47 -4.60 0.10
N TYR A 20 12.01 -3.57 0.84
CA TYR A 20 12.78 -2.35 1.12
C TYR A 20 13.32 -2.27 2.54
N ASP A 21 13.12 -3.28 3.34
CA ASP A 21 13.46 -3.29 4.78
C ASP A 21 14.97 -3.25 5.08
N GLY A 22 15.80 -3.45 4.06
CA GLY A 22 17.25 -3.22 4.17
C GLY A 22 17.66 -1.75 4.16
N ASN A 23 16.71 -0.82 3.91
CA ASN A 23 17.02 0.60 3.92
C ASN A 23 17.02 1.15 5.34
N THR A 24 18.08 1.88 5.67
CA THR A 24 18.17 2.59 6.96
C THR A 24 17.53 3.98 6.84
N PRO A 25 16.88 4.46 7.91
CA PRO A 25 16.38 5.84 7.96
C PRO A 25 17.51 6.84 7.67
N LYS A 26 17.23 7.81 6.82
CA LYS A 26 18.19 8.88 6.48
C LYS A 26 17.63 10.22 6.93
N PRO A 27 18.46 11.13 7.47
CA PRO A 27 18.00 12.46 7.80
C PRO A 27 17.63 13.22 6.51
N HIS A 28 16.49 13.89 6.54
CA HIS A 28 16.02 14.73 5.44
C HIS A 28 15.74 16.14 5.95
N THR A 29 16.19 17.14 5.20
CA THR A 29 15.88 18.56 5.44
C THR A 29 14.71 19.04 4.60
N VAL A 30 14.34 18.27 3.57
CA VAL A 30 13.26 18.60 2.64
C VAL A 30 11.99 17.87 3.08
N LYS A 31 10.86 18.59 3.10
CA LYS A 31 9.53 18.02 3.31
C LYS A 31 8.90 17.70 1.96
N TYR A 32 8.18 16.61 1.90
CA TYR A 32 7.45 16.15 0.71
C TYR A 32 5.96 16.22 1.01
N ASP A 33 5.20 16.75 0.05
CA ASP A 33 3.75 16.94 0.17
C ASP A 33 2.97 15.88 -0.61
N HIS A 34 3.68 15.04 -1.40
CA HIS A 34 3.13 13.96 -2.19
C HIS A 34 4.20 12.87 -2.44
N ARG A 35 3.79 11.59 -2.49
CA ARG A 35 4.70 10.46 -2.73
C ARG A 35 5.55 10.61 -4.00
N HIS A 36 4.99 11.19 -5.06
CA HIS A 36 5.71 11.35 -6.31
C HIS A 36 6.85 12.37 -6.27
N GLU A 37 6.82 13.30 -5.33
CA GLU A 37 7.91 14.25 -5.16
C GLU A 37 9.21 13.53 -4.77
N TRP A 38 9.16 12.66 -3.73
CA TRP A 38 10.34 11.91 -3.31
C TRP A 38 10.67 10.73 -4.22
N ARG A 39 9.66 10.10 -4.82
CA ARG A 39 9.86 8.95 -5.70
C ARG A 39 10.54 9.33 -7.02
N THR A 40 10.16 10.43 -7.62
CA THR A 40 10.60 10.81 -8.96
C THR A 40 11.68 11.88 -8.98
N GLY A 41 11.70 12.78 -8.01
CA GLY A 41 12.59 13.95 -7.97
C GLY A 41 12.33 14.95 -9.09
N LYS A 42 11.16 14.91 -9.72
CA LYS A 42 10.81 15.79 -10.83
C LYS A 42 10.31 17.18 -10.41
N VAL A 43 9.97 17.34 -9.14
CA VAL A 43 9.51 18.62 -8.60
C VAL A 43 10.72 19.43 -8.12
N ALA A 44 10.78 20.69 -8.53
CA ALA A 44 11.88 21.59 -8.16
C ALA A 44 12.03 21.68 -6.63
N GLY A 45 13.26 21.55 -6.13
CA GLY A 45 13.57 21.58 -4.70
C GLY A 45 13.19 20.29 -3.93
N LYS A 46 12.65 19.27 -4.60
CA LYS A 46 12.25 17.97 -4.00
C LYS A 46 13.11 16.84 -4.59
N PRO A 47 14.31 16.59 -4.11
CA PRO A 47 15.21 15.57 -4.65
C PRO A 47 14.63 14.16 -4.49
N LYS A 48 14.97 13.27 -5.42
CA LYS A 48 14.60 11.86 -5.33
C LYS A 48 15.26 11.21 -4.11
N ILE A 49 14.49 10.41 -3.37
CA ILE A 49 15.01 9.51 -2.35
C ILE A 49 15.23 8.13 -2.98
N SER A 50 16.44 7.62 -2.87
CA SER A 50 16.75 6.26 -3.32
C SER A 50 16.38 5.25 -2.24
N VAL A 51 15.53 4.29 -2.60
CA VAL A 51 15.09 3.17 -1.75
C VAL A 51 15.28 1.86 -2.52
N PRO A 52 16.53 1.39 -2.69
CA PRO A 52 16.79 0.15 -3.40
C PRO A 52 16.20 -1.06 -2.67
N GLN A 53 15.79 -2.05 -3.42
CA GLN A 53 15.51 -3.38 -2.88
C GLN A 53 16.81 -4.04 -2.43
N THR A 54 16.77 -4.80 -1.34
CA THR A 54 17.92 -5.45 -0.76
C THR A 54 17.67 -6.97 -0.72
N SER A 55 18.58 -7.75 -1.24
CA SER A 55 18.50 -9.21 -1.19
C SER A 55 18.43 -9.70 0.26
N GLY A 56 17.50 -10.62 0.54
CA GLY A 56 17.25 -11.17 1.86
C GLY A 56 16.50 -10.22 2.81
N ALA A 57 16.02 -9.07 2.31
CA ALA A 57 15.24 -8.14 3.13
C ALA A 57 13.88 -8.74 3.51
N GLU A 58 13.28 -9.52 2.62
CA GLU A 58 11.97 -10.13 2.82
C GLU A 58 11.97 -11.10 3.99
N GLU A 59 12.91 -12.04 4.02
CA GLU A 59 13.00 -13.04 5.09
C GLU A 59 13.35 -12.40 6.43
N TRP A 60 14.23 -11.40 6.42
CA TRP A 60 14.58 -10.66 7.62
C TRP A 60 13.38 -9.87 8.16
N SER A 61 12.64 -9.21 7.29
CA SER A 61 11.46 -8.46 7.67
C SER A 61 10.38 -9.39 8.25
N GLU A 62 10.07 -10.47 7.56
CA GLU A 62 9.08 -11.44 8.06
C GLU A 62 9.47 -12.04 9.39
N LEU A 63 10.76 -12.37 9.58
CA LEU A 63 11.26 -12.85 10.86
C LEU A 63 11.02 -11.84 12.00
N ARG A 64 11.28 -10.55 11.76
CA ARG A 64 11.00 -9.49 12.74
C ARG A 64 9.52 -9.42 13.09
N HIS A 65 8.65 -9.51 12.09
CA HIS A 65 7.20 -9.52 12.30
C HIS A 65 6.74 -10.74 13.11
N VAL A 66 7.26 -11.94 12.81
CA VAL A 66 6.97 -13.16 13.60
C VAL A 66 7.40 -13.00 15.06
N VAL A 67 8.60 -12.47 15.30
CA VAL A 67 9.08 -12.20 16.67
C VAL A 67 8.21 -11.14 17.36
N GLY A 68 7.66 -10.19 16.61
CA GLY A 68 6.70 -9.19 17.08
C GLY A 68 5.27 -9.72 17.30
N GLY A 69 5.00 -11.01 17.00
CA GLY A 69 3.69 -11.64 17.19
C GLY A 69 2.75 -11.57 15.98
N ALA A 70 3.23 -11.13 14.81
CA ALA A 70 2.45 -11.19 13.59
C ALA A 70 2.42 -12.62 13.03
N THR A 71 1.29 -13.02 12.47
CA THR A 71 1.10 -14.32 11.81
C THR A 71 0.67 -14.18 10.35
N ALA A 72 0.29 -12.98 9.95
CA ALA A 72 -0.09 -12.68 8.58
C ALA A 72 0.28 -11.23 8.22
N MET A 73 0.46 -10.99 6.93
CA MET A 73 0.70 -9.66 6.37
C MET A 73 0.19 -9.57 4.93
N PHE A 74 0.15 -8.37 4.38
CA PHE A 74 0.09 -8.15 2.94
C PHE A 74 0.85 -6.86 2.56
N GLY A 75 1.29 -6.81 1.31
CA GLY A 75 2.09 -5.70 0.82
C GLY A 75 3.10 -6.13 -0.25
N SER A 76 4.08 -5.27 -0.55
CA SER A 76 5.09 -5.54 -1.55
C SER A 76 6.15 -6.52 -1.06
N GLY A 77 6.28 -7.64 -1.75
CA GLY A 77 7.23 -8.70 -1.44
C GLY A 77 6.74 -9.67 -0.36
N TYR A 78 7.42 -10.78 -0.22
CA TYR A 78 7.17 -11.79 0.80
C TYR A 78 8.35 -12.74 0.92
N GLY A 79 8.56 -13.30 2.11
CA GLY A 79 9.45 -14.43 2.36
C GLY A 79 8.65 -15.73 2.40
N THR A 80 9.27 -16.84 2.08
CA THR A 80 8.60 -18.15 2.06
C THR A 80 8.62 -18.81 3.43
N GLY A 81 7.43 -19.14 3.95
CA GLY A 81 7.28 -20.05 5.09
C GLY A 81 7.36 -19.41 6.49
N LEU A 82 7.39 -18.09 6.60
CA LEU A 82 7.37 -17.39 7.88
C LEU A 82 5.98 -16.81 8.19
N LEU A 83 5.50 -15.86 7.39
CA LEU A 83 4.18 -15.27 7.55
C LEU A 83 3.19 -15.78 6.48
N ARG A 84 1.90 -15.72 6.78
CA ARG A 84 0.87 -15.89 5.77
C ARG A 84 0.71 -14.56 5.01
N ASN A 85 1.08 -14.56 3.73
CA ASN A 85 0.94 -13.40 2.87
C ASN A 85 -0.45 -13.39 2.23
N LEU A 86 -1.31 -12.45 2.64
CA LEU A 86 -2.74 -12.44 2.31
C LEU A 86 -3.06 -12.01 0.86
N ASP A 87 -2.09 -11.47 0.15
CA ASP A 87 -2.17 -11.04 -1.25
C ASP A 87 -1.45 -11.98 -2.22
N GLN A 88 -0.79 -13.03 -1.72
CA GLN A 88 -0.06 -14.00 -2.54
C GLN A 88 -0.82 -15.34 -2.68
N GLU A 89 -0.46 -16.11 -3.70
CA GLU A 89 -0.94 -17.49 -3.85
C GLU A 89 -0.15 -18.44 -2.96
N LEU A 90 -0.49 -18.44 -1.69
CA LEU A 90 0.07 -19.40 -0.75
C LEU A 90 -0.84 -20.61 -0.57
N ILE A 91 -0.24 -21.74 -0.24
CA ILE A 91 -0.86 -23.05 -0.13
C ILE A 91 -2.11 -23.06 0.79
N ASP A 92 -2.17 -22.14 1.74
CA ASP A 92 -3.19 -22.11 2.79
C ASP A 92 -4.29 -21.07 2.61
N ILE A 93 -4.27 -20.28 1.52
CA ILE A 93 -5.33 -19.30 1.26
C ILE A 93 -6.20 -19.82 0.10
N PRO A 94 -7.45 -20.24 0.36
CA PRO A 94 -8.35 -20.66 -0.70
C PRO A 94 -8.57 -19.56 -1.75
N ALA A 95 -8.80 -19.97 -3.00
CA ALA A 95 -9.19 -19.04 -4.05
C ALA A 95 -10.41 -18.22 -3.59
N GLY A 96 -10.39 -16.90 -3.80
CA GLY A 96 -11.44 -15.97 -3.37
C GLY A 96 -11.28 -15.41 -1.95
N TYR A 97 -10.27 -15.83 -1.20
CA TYR A 97 -9.96 -15.25 0.13
C TYR A 97 -8.75 -14.33 0.13
N LYS A 98 -8.16 -14.08 -1.02
CA LYS A 98 -7.04 -13.17 -1.16
C LYS A 98 -7.46 -11.71 -1.07
N ALA A 99 -6.57 -10.88 -0.53
CA ALA A 99 -6.62 -9.43 -0.73
C ALA A 99 -5.94 -9.05 -2.06
N LYS A 100 -6.42 -8.01 -2.70
CA LYS A 100 -5.73 -7.35 -3.81
C LYS A 100 -4.99 -6.13 -3.28
N TYR A 101 -3.67 -6.23 -3.26
CA TYR A 101 -2.78 -5.12 -2.97
C TYR A 101 -2.49 -4.33 -4.25
N ASP A 102 -2.49 -3.01 -4.18
CA ASP A 102 -2.25 -2.16 -5.34
C ASP A 102 -1.46 -0.90 -4.96
N THR A 103 -0.22 -0.82 -5.41
CA THR A 103 0.67 0.33 -5.11
C THR A 103 0.35 1.53 -6.00
N PHE A 104 -0.10 1.30 -7.22
CA PHE A 104 -0.34 2.33 -8.22
C PHE A 104 -1.68 2.15 -8.92
N PRO A 105 -2.81 2.31 -8.19
CA PRO A 105 -4.14 2.07 -8.73
C PRO A 105 -4.53 3.04 -9.87
N LEU A 106 -3.76 4.10 -10.06
CA LEU A 106 -3.95 5.11 -11.12
C LEU A 106 -2.94 4.97 -12.28
N ASP A 107 -2.10 3.92 -12.25
CA ASP A 107 -0.97 3.73 -13.18
C ASP A 107 -0.04 4.96 -13.25
N ASP A 108 0.12 5.62 -12.14
CA ASP A 108 0.81 6.89 -11.96
C ASP A 108 2.30 6.73 -11.58
N THR A 109 2.90 5.59 -11.87
CA THR A 109 4.32 5.28 -11.57
C THR A 109 5.28 6.31 -12.13
N SER A 110 4.92 6.96 -13.25
CA SER A 110 5.70 8.04 -13.88
C SER A 110 5.72 9.34 -13.08
N GLY A 111 4.87 9.47 -12.03
CA GLY A 111 4.78 10.64 -11.17
C GLY A 111 3.73 11.66 -11.60
N VAL A 112 2.66 11.21 -12.27
CA VAL A 112 1.52 12.07 -12.61
C VAL A 112 0.80 12.48 -11.33
N MET A 113 0.55 13.79 -11.18
CA MET A 113 -0.15 14.39 -10.06
C MET A 113 -1.22 15.34 -10.62
N LEU A 114 -2.49 14.92 -10.61
CA LEU A 114 -3.61 15.74 -11.08
C LEU A 114 -4.33 16.34 -9.87
N THR A 115 -4.59 17.63 -9.91
CA THR A 115 -5.33 18.33 -8.85
C THR A 115 -6.85 18.35 -9.09
N SER A 116 -7.28 17.86 -10.25
CA SER A 116 -8.68 17.69 -10.64
C SER A 116 -8.81 16.77 -11.86
N GLY A 117 -9.96 16.10 -11.98
CA GLY A 117 -10.22 15.13 -13.05
C GLY A 117 -9.40 13.87 -12.91
N CYS A 118 -9.70 12.85 -13.73
CA CYS A 118 -9.15 11.52 -13.57
C CYS A 118 -8.44 11.02 -14.85
N SER A 119 -7.85 11.92 -15.63
CA SER A 119 -7.09 11.56 -16.84
C SER A 119 -5.70 10.98 -16.50
N TYR A 120 -5.67 10.04 -15.60
CA TYR A 120 -4.46 9.27 -15.28
C TYR A 120 -4.12 8.26 -16.40
N PRO A 121 -2.88 7.76 -16.49
CA PRO A 121 -2.49 6.81 -17.54
C PRO A 121 -3.34 5.54 -17.59
N GLY A 122 -3.80 5.04 -16.44
CA GLY A 122 -4.68 3.90 -16.37
C GLY A 122 -5.20 3.70 -14.95
N ILE A 123 -6.53 3.72 -14.77
CA ILE A 123 -7.15 3.48 -13.46
C ILE A 123 -7.50 1.99 -13.37
N THR A 124 -7.12 1.35 -12.27
CA THR A 124 -7.53 -0.03 -11.94
C THR A 124 -9.03 -0.20 -12.14
N SER A 125 -9.45 -1.23 -12.86
CA SER A 125 -10.86 -1.47 -13.16
C SER A 125 -11.55 -2.28 -12.06
N TRP A 126 -12.87 -2.10 -11.91
CA TRP A 126 -13.68 -2.92 -11.00
C TRP A 126 -13.52 -4.43 -11.28
N SER A 127 -13.48 -4.83 -12.54
CA SER A 127 -13.33 -6.24 -12.92
C SER A 127 -12.01 -6.86 -12.45
N SER A 128 -10.96 -6.07 -12.28
CA SER A 128 -9.66 -6.56 -11.80
C SER A 128 -9.57 -6.71 -10.28
N VAL A 129 -10.54 -6.17 -9.53
CA VAL A 129 -10.55 -6.19 -8.07
C VAL A 129 -11.74 -6.91 -7.46
N SER A 130 -12.85 -7.03 -8.19
CA SER A 130 -14.13 -7.57 -7.68
C SER A 130 -14.09 -9.05 -7.27
N GLY A 131 -13.12 -9.81 -7.75
CA GLY A 131 -12.91 -11.22 -7.37
C GLY A 131 -12.13 -11.43 -6.08
N PHE A 132 -11.64 -10.37 -5.45
CA PHE A 132 -10.84 -10.44 -4.23
C PHE A 132 -11.68 -10.22 -2.98
N ARG A 133 -11.26 -10.83 -1.86
CA ARG A 133 -11.93 -10.68 -0.56
C ARG A 133 -11.82 -9.26 0.00
N ALA A 134 -10.71 -8.60 -0.27
CA ALA A 134 -10.47 -7.21 0.09
C ALA A 134 -9.65 -6.52 -1.00
N TYR A 135 -9.83 -5.21 -1.14
CA TYR A 135 -9.02 -4.37 -2.00
C TYR A 135 -8.25 -3.35 -1.16
N VAL A 136 -6.93 -3.30 -1.35
CA VAL A 136 -6.03 -2.52 -0.48
C VAL A 136 -5.11 -1.64 -1.33
N PRO A 137 -5.64 -0.53 -1.86
CA PRO A 137 -4.87 0.40 -2.67
C PRO A 137 -4.09 1.42 -1.85
N HIS A 138 -2.95 1.88 -2.39
CA HIS A 138 -2.27 3.08 -1.94
C HIS A 138 -2.97 4.30 -2.54
N ILE A 139 -3.58 5.10 -1.70
CA ILE A 139 -4.33 6.29 -2.10
C ILE A 139 -3.97 7.46 -1.20
N SER A 140 -3.88 8.64 -1.80
CA SER A 140 -3.75 9.90 -1.05
C SER A 140 -2.50 9.92 -0.14
N GLU A 141 -1.39 9.40 -0.62
CA GLU A 141 -0.10 9.48 0.07
C GLU A 141 0.51 10.88 -0.11
N GLY A 142 -0.08 11.84 0.58
CA GLY A 142 0.30 13.26 0.55
C GLY A 142 -0.76 14.15 1.18
N ILE A 143 -0.43 15.44 1.32
CA ILE A 143 -1.27 16.46 1.97
C ILE A 143 -1.80 17.51 1.00
N ASN A 144 -1.41 17.42 -0.26
CA ASN A 144 -1.78 18.40 -1.28
C ASN A 144 -3.07 18.03 -2.05
N ALA A 145 -3.52 18.94 -2.92
CA ALA A 145 -4.75 18.73 -3.70
C ALA A 145 -4.66 17.52 -4.64
N ALA A 146 -3.46 17.17 -5.12
CA ALA A 146 -3.29 15.99 -5.98
C ALA A 146 -3.53 14.69 -5.20
N ALA A 147 -3.03 14.60 -3.96
CA ALA A 147 -3.29 13.45 -3.11
C ALA A 147 -4.80 13.29 -2.79
N ASN A 148 -5.52 14.39 -2.54
CA ASN A 148 -6.98 14.30 -2.37
C ASN A 148 -7.68 13.86 -3.67
N ASN A 149 -7.24 14.37 -4.83
CA ASN A 149 -7.82 13.99 -6.11
C ASN A 149 -7.65 12.51 -6.45
N GLU A 150 -6.58 11.86 -6.00
CA GLU A 150 -6.41 10.41 -6.15
C GLU A 150 -7.60 9.64 -5.54
N PHE A 151 -8.04 10.02 -4.35
CA PHE A 151 -9.21 9.40 -3.72
C PHE A 151 -10.49 9.65 -4.51
N GLN A 152 -10.73 10.89 -4.97
CA GLN A 152 -11.91 11.21 -5.78
C GLN A 152 -11.99 10.34 -7.04
N CYS A 153 -10.85 10.06 -7.66
CA CYS A 153 -10.79 9.22 -8.86
C CYS A 153 -10.98 7.72 -8.60
N LEU A 154 -10.84 7.26 -7.36
CA LEU A 154 -11.01 5.85 -6.98
C LEU A 154 -12.29 5.59 -6.19
N SER A 155 -12.99 6.62 -5.72
CA SER A 155 -14.24 6.52 -4.96
C SER A 155 -15.48 6.96 -5.74
N SER A 156 -15.32 7.47 -6.98
CA SER A 156 -16.42 7.93 -7.84
C SER A 156 -16.09 7.67 -9.31
N THR A 157 -17.14 7.54 -10.12
CA THR A 157 -17.02 7.50 -11.59
C THR A 157 -16.95 8.88 -12.22
N ASP A 158 -17.10 9.94 -11.44
CA ASP A 158 -17.06 11.31 -11.93
C ASP A 158 -15.70 11.67 -12.52
N GLY A 159 -15.69 12.54 -13.52
CA GLY A 159 -14.45 12.98 -14.15
C GLY A 159 -13.61 11.89 -14.82
N GLY A 160 -14.18 10.71 -15.07
CA GLY A 160 -13.48 9.55 -15.64
C GLY A 160 -12.85 8.62 -14.60
N GLY A 161 -13.24 8.74 -13.34
CA GLY A 161 -12.79 7.88 -12.25
C GLY A 161 -13.38 6.46 -12.27
N GLN A 162 -13.03 5.68 -11.27
CA GLN A 162 -13.54 4.32 -11.03
C GLN A 162 -14.00 4.22 -9.57
N ASP A 163 -15.23 3.79 -9.35
CA ASP A 163 -15.76 3.58 -8.02
C ASP A 163 -15.31 2.20 -7.47
N LEU A 164 -14.14 2.16 -6.85
CA LEU A 164 -13.49 0.94 -6.35
C LEU A 164 -13.53 0.82 -4.82
N VAL A 165 -13.75 1.92 -4.10
CA VAL A 165 -13.78 1.90 -2.64
C VAL A 165 -15.09 1.30 -2.16
N ARG A 166 -15.02 0.22 -1.37
CA ARG A 166 -16.14 -0.55 -0.86
C ARG A 166 -15.94 -0.84 0.63
N GLU A 167 -16.95 -1.42 1.28
CA GLU A 167 -16.90 -1.82 2.68
C GLU A 167 -15.76 -2.79 3.04
N ASN A 168 -15.26 -3.53 2.06
CA ASN A 168 -14.13 -4.45 2.19
C ASN A 168 -12.81 -3.84 1.66
N SER A 169 -12.72 -2.53 1.48
CA SER A 169 -11.49 -1.84 1.09
C SER A 169 -10.71 -1.36 2.30
N GLY A 170 -9.39 -1.51 2.25
CA GLY A 170 -8.46 -0.95 3.22
C GLY A 170 -7.57 0.09 2.54
N ILE A 171 -7.76 1.36 2.85
CA ILE A 171 -6.96 2.44 2.25
C ILE A 171 -5.60 2.51 2.92
N ILE A 172 -4.53 2.34 2.14
CA ILE A 172 -3.17 2.61 2.59
C ILE A 172 -2.89 4.10 2.43
N HIS A 173 -2.37 4.70 3.49
CA HIS A 173 -2.12 6.12 3.70
C HIS A 173 -3.37 6.95 3.97
N GLY A 174 -4.12 7.37 2.97
CA GLY A 174 -5.32 8.20 3.17
C GLY A 174 -5.05 9.59 3.78
N ILE A 175 -3.81 10.10 3.71
CA ILE A 175 -3.39 11.33 4.39
C ILE A 175 -4.07 12.56 3.77
N GLY A 176 -4.30 12.53 2.46
CA GLY A 176 -4.94 13.62 1.72
C GLY A 176 -6.46 13.69 1.85
N LEU A 177 -7.08 12.76 2.59
CA LEU A 177 -8.53 12.72 2.79
C LEU A 177 -9.01 13.90 3.65
N LYS A 178 -10.23 14.32 3.41
CA LYS A 178 -10.93 15.36 4.17
C LYS A 178 -12.12 14.74 4.90
N ALA A 179 -12.63 15.43 5.91
CA ALA A 179 -13.78 14.96 6.69
C ALA A 179 -15.07 14.79 5.86
N ALA A 180 -15.11 15.33 4.65
CA ALA A 180 -16.26 15.23 3.74
C ALA A 180 -16.11 14.09 2.70
N ASP A 181 -14.96 13.46 2.63
CA ASP A 181 -14.68 12.32 1.74
C ASP A 181 -15.10 10.97 2.36
#